data_989a3be0484c3be02bb452ad775c53e6
#
_entry.id   989a3be0484c3be02bb452ad775c53e6
#
_cell.length_a   1.000
_cell.length_b   1.000
_cell.length_c   1.000
_cell.angle_alpha   90.00
_cell.angle_beta   90.00
_cell.angle_gamma   90.00
#
_symmetry.space_group_name_H-M   'P 1'
#
loop_
_entity.id
_entity.type
_entity.pdbx_description
1 polymer ?
#
loop_
_entity_poly.entity_id
_entity_poly.type
_entity_poly.pdbx_seq_one_letter_code
_entity_poly.pdbx_strand_id
1 'polypeptide(L)'
;SKFIVDVKSTGLYSNDKILKENKCETIYWKTGHSHIKRKVNTDNALAGFEKSGHFFFNKPLGYGYDDGINSAIQVCKLLDKNNKKMSEILGELPTTYQSPTMAPYCKDSEKYDVVENLVKEITNIKENKTKVDDQEIREILTVNGVRFSFDDGSWGLIRASSNKPSLVVVTESPTSEDRKKKIFDFIDNLLQQTGKVGDYDQKI
;
A
#
# COMPACT_ATOMS: atom_id res chain seq x y z
N SER A 1 13.54 7.21 -12.98
CA SER A 1 13.45 5.76 -12.63
C SER A 1 12.03 5.36 -12.33
N LYS A 2 11.71 4.07 -12.54
CA LYS A 2 10.39 3.49 -12.26
C LYS A 2 10.50 2.50 -11.11
N PHE A 3 9.53 2.53 -10.20
CA PHE A 3 9.39 1.59 -9.09
C PHE A 3 8.02 0.90 -9.13
N ILE A 4 8.00 -0.39 -8.81
CA ILE A 4 6.77 -1.16 -8.64
C ILE A 4 6.63 -1.43 -7.14
N VAL A 5 5.51 -1.02 -6.55
CA VAL A 5 5.25 -1.26 -5.12
C VAL A 5 3.91 -1.95 -4.94
N ASP A 6 3.78 -2.76 -3.91
CA ASP A 6 2.49 -3.40 -3.65
C ASP A 6 1.48 -2.39 -3.10
N VAL A 7 0.19 -2.66 -3.30
CA VAL A 7 -0.89 -1.74 -2.90
C VAL A 7 -0.95 -1.45 -1.40
N LYS A 8 -0.25 -2.23 -0.56
CA LYS A 8 -0.12 -2.00 0.89
C LYS A 8 1.00 -1.04 1.27
N SER A 9 1.87 -0.71 0.32
CA SER A 9 3.04 0.14 0.56
C SER A 9 2.65 1.59 0.85
N THR A 10 3.50 2.25 1.61
CA THR A 10 3.30 3.64 2.07
C THR A 10 3.04 4.62 0.91
N GLY A 11 2.26 5.66 1.19
CA GLY A 11 2.03 6.78 0.28
C GLY A 11 3.28 7.62 -0.02
N LEU A 12 4.36 7.45 0.75
CA LEU A 12 5.63 8.15 0.51
C LEU A 12 6.19 7.88 -0.88
N TYR A 13 6.03 6.67 -1.43
CA TYR A 13 6.47 6.36 -2.78
C TYR A 13 5.90 7.29 -3.86
N SER A 14 4.69 7.82 -3.67
CA SER A 14 4.06 8.76 -4.60
C SER A 14 4.16 10.21 -4.16
N ASN A 15 4.39 10.45 -2.86
CA ASN A 15 4.30 11.80 -2.29
C ASN A 15 5.65 12.40 -1.91
N ASP A 16 6.71 11.58 -1.82
CA ASP A 16 8.05 12.03 -1.45
C ASP A 16 8.58 13.07 -2.45
N LYS A 17 9.13 14.16 -1.90
CA LYS A 17 9.62 15.29 -2.69
C LYS A 17 10.84 14.92 -3.54
N ILE A 18 11.76 14.13 -2.98
CA ILE A 18 13.00 13.74 -3.66
C ILE A 18 12.68 12.84 -4.86
N LEU A 19 11.74 11.89 -4.68
CA LEU A 19 11.29 11.03 -5.78
C LEU A 19 10.65 11.84 -6.91
N LYS A 20 9.81 12.82 -6.57
CA LYS A 20 9.17 13.71 -7.55
C LYS A 20 10.17 14.59 -8.29
N GLU A 21 11.07 15.23 -7.59
CA GLU A 21 12.14 16.08 -8.19
C GLU A 21 13.04 15.29 -9.14
N ASN A 22 13.31 14.02 -8.81
CA ASN A 22 14.06 13.11 -9.66
C ASN A 22 13.22 12.42 -10.74
N LYS A 23 11.96 12.84 -10.93
CA LYS A 23 11.04 12.29 -11.93
C LYS A 23 10.91 10.76 -11.82
N CYS A 24 10.86 10.26 -10.59
CA CYS A 24 10.62 8.87 -10.34
C CYS A 24 9.11 8.56 -10.52
N GLU A 25 8.82 7.50 -11.25
CA GLU A 25 7.46 6.98 -11.44
C GLU A 25 7.24 5.82 -10.47
N THR A 26 6.19 5.89 -9.67
CA THR A 26 5.78 4.78 -8.80
C THR A 26 4.47 4.18 -9.28
N ILE A 27 4.47 2.87 -9.48
CA ILE A 27 3.28 2.10 -9.84
C ILE A 27 2.89 1.19 -8.68
N TYR A 28 1.72 1.42 -8.09
CA TYR A 28 1.14 0.48 -7.14
C TYR A 28 0.54 -0.71 -7.89
N TRP A 29 0.89 -1.92 -7.45
CA TRP A 29 0.54 -3.15 -8.14
C TRP A 29 0.03 -4.23 -7.19
N LYS A 30 -0.43 -5.34 -7.78
CA LYS A 30 -0.92 -6.51 -7.03
C LYS A 30 0.15 -7.03 -6.07
N THR A 31 -0.23 -7.24 -4.81
CA THR A 31 0.60 -7.94 -3.82
C THR A 31 0.89 -9.37 -4.27
N GLY A 32 2.10 -9.81 -4.07
CA GLY A 32 2.55 -11.18 -4.33
C GLY A 32 3.78 -11.24 -5.22
N HIS A 33 4.73 -12.05 -4.77
CA HIS A 33 6.05 -12.24 -5.39
C HIS A 33 6.00 -12.37 -6.93
N SER A 34 5.15 -13.25 -7.46
CA SER A 34 5.05 -13.48 -8.91
C SER A 34 4.50 -12.26 -9.66
N HIS A 35 3.61 -11.50 -9.04
CA HIS A 35 3.03 -10.30 -9.64
C HIS A 35 4.04 -9.16 -9.71
N ILE A 36 4.75 -8.90 -8.59
CA ILE A 36 5.78 -7.84 -8.53
C ILE A 36 6.94 -8.18 -9.45
N LYS A 37 7.48 -9.40 -9.37
CA LYS A 37 8.56 -9.88 -10.25
C LYS A 37 8.23 -9.69 -11.72
N ARG A 38 7.03 -10.13 -12.15
CA ARG A 38 6.60 -9.98 -13.54
C ARG A 38 6.53 -8.50 -13.94
N LYS A 39 5.89 -7.67 -13.11
CA LYS A 39 5.69 -6.26 -13.41
C LYS A 39 7.02 -5.49 -13.48
N VAL A 40 7.94 -5.75 -12.56
CA VAL A 40 9.30 -5.17 -12.58
C VAL A 40 10.00 -5.46 -13.90
N ASN A 41 9.92 -6.70 -14.38
CA ASN A 41 10.59 -7.10 -15.63
C ASN A 41 9.86 -6.56 -16.87
N THR A 42 8.53 -6.64 -16.94
CA THR A 42 7.78 -6.16 -18.11
C THR A 42 7.84 -4.65 -18.31
N ASP A 43 7.86 -3.89 -17.23
CA ASP A 43 7.92 -2.43 -17.27
C ASP A 43 9.36 -1.89 -17.26
N ASN A 44 10.35 -2.79 -17.24
CA ASN A 44 11.76 -2.44 -17.08
C ASN A 44 12.00 -1.49 -15.90
N ALA A 45 11.28 -1.74 -14.78
CA ALA A 45 11.41 -0.93 -13.59
C ALA A 45 12.77 -1.18 -12.91
N LEU A 46 13.30 -0.17 -12.23
CA LEU A 46 14.58 -0.26 -11.51
C LEU A 46 14.48 -1.22 -10.33
N ALA A 47 13.36 -1.19 -9.62
CA ALA A 47 13.13 -2.07 -8.49
C ALA A 47 11.63 -2.26 -8.21
N GLY A 48 11.32 -3.33 -7.47
CA GLY A 48 10.01 -3.56 -6.85
C GLY A 48 10.14 -3.76 -5.35
N PHE A 49 9.07 -3.40 -4.60
CA PHE A 49 9.05 -3.51 -3.16
C PHE A 49 7.68 -3.97 -2.67
N GLU A 50 7.67 -4.86 -1.70
CA GLU A 50 6.47 -5.21 -0.95
C GLU A 50 6.57 -4.73 0.51
N LYS A 51 5.48 -4.29 1.09
CA LYS A 51 5.42 -3.92 2.52
C LYS A 51 5.92 -5.03 3.45
N SER A 52 5.83 -6.27 3.00
CA SER A 52 6.32 -7.46 3.73
C SER A 52 7.84 -7.63 3.74
N GLY A 53 8.60 -6.73 3.09
CA GLY A 53 10.06 -6.76 3.08
C GLY A 53 10.67 -7.59 1.95
N HIS A 54 9.94 -7.86 0.87
CA HIS A 54 10.48 -8.44 -0.35
C HIS A 54 10.95 -7.35 -1.30
N PHE A 55 12.18 -7.48 -1.82
CA PHE A 55 12.83 -6.50 -2.68
C PHE A 55 13.28 -7.13 -3.99
N PHE A 56 12.93 -6.50 -5.09
CA PHE A 56 13.15 -6.98 -6.46
C PHE A 56 14.00 -5.96 -7.21
N PHE A 57 15.29 -5.94 -6.97
CA PHE A 57 16.20 -5.06 -7.71
C PHE A 57 16.42 -5.59 -9.13
N ASN A 58 16.22 -4.73 -10.13
CA ASN A 58 16.42 -5.05 -11.54
C ASN A 58 17.75 -4.42 -12.04
N LYS A 59 18.07 -4.65 -13.29
CA LYS A 59 19.30 -4.11 -13.90
C LYS A 59 19.37 -2.57 -13.78
N PRO A 60 20.52 -2.00 -13.45
CA PRO A 60 21.82 -2.66 -13.23
C PRO A 60 22.07 -3.17 -11.80
N LEU A 61 21.08 -3.07 -10.89
CA LEU A 61 21.24 -3.37 -9.47
C LEU A 61 21.03 -4.83 -9.11
N GLY A 62 20.34 -5.59 -9.96
CA GLY A 62 19.98 -6.99 -9.77
C GLY A 62 19.35 -7.61 -11.02
N TYR A 63 18.57 -8.66 -10.83
CA TYR A 63 18.00 -9.47 -11.92
C TYR A 63 16.46 -9.43 -11.98
N GLY A 64 15.82 -8.57 -11.19
CA GLY A 64 14.38 -8.38 -11.20
C GLY A 64 13.58 -9.47 -10.49
N TYR A 65 14.20 -10.22 -9.56
CA TYR A 65 13.53 -11.16 -8.68
C TYR A 65 13.84 -10.88 -7.21
N ASP A 66 13.09 -11.49 -6.31
CA ASP A 66 13.29 -11.36 -4.88
C ASP A 66 14.63 -12.02 -4.47
N ASP A 67 15.55 -11.20 -3.96
CA ASP A 67 16.90 -11.61 -3.61
C ASP A 67 17.34 -10.93 -2.31
N GLY A 68 17.23 -11.67 -1.20
CA GLY A 68 17.59 -11.17 0.12
C GLY A 68 19.10 -10.86 0.25
N ILE A 69 19.96 -11.62 -0.43
CA ILE A 69 21.41 -11.39 -0.40
C ILE A 69 21.74 -10.08 -1.13
N ASN A 70 21.22 -9.90 -2.34
CA ASN A 70 21.41 -8.65 -3.08
C ASN A 70 20.80 -7.47 -2.31
N SER A 71 19.64 -7.66 -1.68
CA SER A 71 18.99 -6.61 -0.87
C SER A 71 19.89 -6.18 0.30
N ALA A 72 20.51 -7.13 1.01
CA ALA A 72 21.48 -6.82 2.07
C ALA A 72 22.69 -6.04 1.52
N ILE A 73 23.23 -6.43 0.35
CA ILE A 73 24.33 -5.72 -0.30
C ILE A 73 23.92 -4.28 -0.64
N GLN A 74 22.71 -4.05 -1.17
CA GLN A 74 22.24 -2.70 -1.48
C GLN A 74 22.08 -1.84 -0.21
N VAL A 75 21.62 -2.41 0.90
CA VAL A 75 21.57 -1.72 2.21
C VAL A 75 22.98 -1.37 2.69
N CYS A 76 23.95 -2.28 2.61
CA CYS A 76 25.34 -2.00 2.98
C CYS A 76 25.92 -0.87 2.13
N LYS A 77 25.70 -0.87 0.82
CA LYS A 77 26.13 0.21 -0.08
C LYS A 77 25.47 1.54 0.26
N LEU A 78 24.19 1.53 0.65
CA LEU A 78 23.49 2.74 1.09
C LEU A 78 24.15 3.34 2.34
N LEU A 79 24.45 2.52 3.33
CA LEU A 79 25.07 2.94 4.58
C LEU A 79 26.50 3.47 4.35
N ASP A 80 27.30 2.73 3.60
CA ASP A 80 28.68 3.11 3.24
C ASP A 80 28.71 4.47 2.51
N LYS A 81 27.85 4.64 1.51
CA LYS A 81 27.79 5.88 0.73
C LYS A 81 27.36 7.11 1.56
N ASN A 82 26.47 6.92 2.53
CA ASN A 82 25.94 8.04 3.32
C ASN A 82 26.75 8.33 4.58
N ASN A 83 27.58 7.41 5.02
CA ASN A 83 28.30 7.49 6.29
C ASN A 83 27.39 7.81 7.49
N LYS A 84 26.18 7.26 7.47
CA LYS A 84 25.13 7.45 8.47
C LYS A 84 24.64 6.11 8.98
N LYS A 85 24.13 6.07 10.22
CA LYS A 85 23.43 4.91 10.73
C LYS A 85 22.06 4.78 10.07
N MET A 86 21.54 3.56 10.00
CA MET A 86 20.19 3.32 9.46
C MET A 86 19.11 4.13 10.20
N SER A 87 19.21 4.29 11.52
CA SER A 87 18.27 5.09 12.32
C SER A 87 18.30 6.58 11.96
N GLU A 88 19.46 7.11 11.55
CA GLU A 88 19.58 8.49 11.10
C GLU A 88 18.93 8.67 9.74
N ILE A 89 19.16 7.73 8.81
CA ILE A 89 18.53 7.74 7.48
C ILE A 89 17.00 7.63 7.61
N LEU A 90 16.51 6.74 8.47
CA LEU A 90 15.07 6.59 8.74
C LEU A 90 14.45 7.84 9.37
N GLY A 91 15.21 8.52 10.26
CA GLY A 91 14.77 9.77 10.88
C GLY A 91 14.64 10.97 9.91
N GLU A 92 15.22 10.87 8.73
CA GLU A 92 15.11 11.90 7.67
C GLU A 92 13.85 11.73 6.80
N LEU A 93 13.19 10.57 6.86
CA LEU A 93 11.96 10.34 6.13
C LEU A 93 10.78 11.09 6.77
N PRO A 94 9.85 11.61 5.96
CA PRO A 94 8.62 12.18 6.48
C PRO A 94 7.87 11.19 7.38
N THR A 95 7.39 11.67 8.50
CA THR A 95 6.58 10.84 9.42
C THR A 95 5.25 10.49 8.76
N THR A 96 4.86 9.22 8.85
CA THR A 96 3.53 8.73 8.50
C THR A 96 2.98 7.84 9.61
N TYR A 97 1.68 7.89 9.80
CA TYR A 97 0.95 7.06 10.76
C TYR A 97 0.28 5.93 9.99
N GLN A 98 0.89 4.75 9.99
CA GLN A 98 0.39 3.60 9.24
C GLN A 98 -0.16 2.52 10.19
N SER A 99 -1.30 1.94 9.82
CA SER A 99 -1.83 0.78 10.53
C SER A 99 -0.98 -0.48 10.28
N PRO A 100 -1.05 -1.48 11.18
CA PRO A 100 -0.65 -2.82 10.81
C PRO A 100 -1.50 -3.31 9.62
N THR A 101 -1.10 -4.44 9.02
CA THR A 101 -1.98 -5.14 8.08
C THR A 101 -3.03 -5.88 8.88
N MET A 102 -4.27 -5.43 8.83
CA MET A 102 -5.39 -6.00 9.57
C MET A 102 -6.15 -7.00 8.69
N ALA A 103 -6.58 -8.11 9.26
CA ALA A 103 -7.21 -9.20 8.51
C ALA A 103 -8.57 -9.59 9.12
N PRO A 104 -9.64 -8.84 8.81
CA PRO A 104 -10.99 -9.24 9.23
C PRO A 104 -11.40 -10.54 8.52
N TYR A 105 -12.03 -11.44 9.28
CA TYR A 105 -12.51 -12.70 8.74
C TYR A 105 -13.57 -12.46 7.65
N CYS A 106 -13.45 -13.20 6.56
CA CYS A 106 -14.46 -13.28 5.51
C CYS A 106 -14.31 -14.62 4.80
N LYS A 107 -15.43 -15.34 4.61
CA LYS A 107 -15.41 -16.65 3.97
C LYS A 107 -14.78 -16.60 2.59
N ASP A 108 -14.01 -17.64 2.24
CA ASP A 108 -13.33 -17.73 0.93
C ASP A 108 -14.31 -17.63 -0.25
N SER A 109 -15.52 -18.17 -0.09
CA SER A 109 -16.58 -18.14 -1.10
C SER A 109 -17.21 -16.74 -1.28
N GLU A 110 -17.03 -15.81 -0.36
CA GLU A 110 -17.70 -14.52 -0.32
C GLU A 110 -16.75 -13.32 -0.45
N LYS A 111 -15.46 -13.48 -0.06
CA LYS A 111 -14.52 -12.38 0.06
C LYS A 111 -14.29 -11.57 -1.21
N TYR A 112 -14.35 -12.21 -2.38
CA TYR A 112 -14.16 -11.53 -3.66
C TYR A 112 -15.38 -10.70 -4.04
N ASP A 113 -16.60 -11.25 -3.83
CA ASP A 113 -17.85 -10.54 -4.08
C ASP A 113 -18.01 -9.35 -3.13
N VAL A 114 -17.63 -9.52 -1.85
CA VAL A 114 -17.61 -8.44 -0.86
C VAL A 114 -16.71 -7.31 -1.35
N VAL A 115 -15.48 -7.62 -1.77
CA VAL A 115 -14.54 -6.61 -2.26
C VAL A 115 -15.04 -5.94 -3.54
N GLU A 116 -15.63 -6.69 -4.48
CA GLU A 116 -16.16 -6.12 -5.72
C GLU A 116 -17.30 -5.12 -5.43
N ASN A 117 -18.20 -5.45 -4.49
CA ASN A 117 -19.27 -4.55 -4.08
C ASN A 117 -18.71 -3.28 -3.41
N LEU A 118 -17.69 -3.41 -2.55
CA LEU A 118 -17.04 -2.27 -1.93
C LEU A 118 -16.28 -1.39 -2.94
N VAL A 119 -15.71 -1.97 -4.00
CA VAL A 119 -15.15 -1.20 -5.12
C VAL A 119 -16.22 -0.30 -5.75
N LYS A 120 -17.40 -0.85 -6.03
CA LYS A 120 -18.53 -0.09 -6.61
C LYS A 120 -19.00 1.00 -5.65
N GLU A 121 -19.15 0.70 -4.37
CA GLU A 121 -19.62 1.64 -3.36
C GLU A 121 -18.64 2.81 -3.18
N ILE A 122 -17.34 2.53 -3.01
CA ILE A 122 -16.31 3.57 -2.87
C ILE A 122 -16.19 4.40 -4.17
N THR A 123 -16.40 3.78 -5.33
CA THR A 123 -16.45 4.51 -6.61
C THR A 123 -17.64 5.47 -6.63
N ASN A 124 -18.82 5.03 -6.22
CA ASN A 124 -20.01 5.88 -6.11
C ASN A 124 -19.82 7.05 -5.12
N ILE A 125 -19.18 6.79 -3.97
CA ILE A 125 -18.84 7.82 -2.98
C ILE A 125 -17.97 8.91 -3.63
N LYS A 126 -16.96 8.50 -4.40
CA LYS A 126 -16.09 9.44 -5.14
C LYS A 126 -16.87 10.22 -6.21
N GLU A 127 -17.66 9.55 -7.04
CA GLU A 127 -18.44 10.17 -8.13
C GLU A 127 -19.45 11.19 -7.61
N ASN A 128 -20.09 10.87 -6.49
CA ASN A 128 -21.05 11.76 -5.81
C ASN A 128 -20.36 12.83 -4.94
N LYS A 129 -19.02 12.86 -4.90
CA LYS A 129 -18.23 13.78 -4.06
C LYS A 129 -18.64 13.74 -2.59
N THR A 130 -19.07 12.58 -2.12
CA THR A 130 -19.41 12.39 -0.71
C THR A 130 -18.13 12.43 0.12
N LYS A 131 -18.14 13.29 1.15
CA LYS A 131 -16.97 13.45 2.02
C LYS A 131 -16.83 12.27 2.98
N VAL A 132 -15.59 11.84 3.16
CA VAL A 132 -15.18 10.94 4.21
C VAL A 132 -14.45 11.78 5.26
N ASP A 133 -15.10 11.98 6.44
CA ASP A 133 -14.75 13.01 7.41
C ASP A 133 -14.93 14.39 6.76
N ASP A 134 -13.89 15.10 6.42
CA ASP A 134 -13.92 16.45 5.83
C ASP A 134 -13.44 16.52 4.37
N GLN A 135 -12.97 15.39 3.79
CA GLN A 135 -12.35 15.35 2.47
C GLN A 135 -13.08 14.46 1.47
N GLU A 136 -13.02 14.82 0.19
CA GLU A 136 -13.45 13.98 -0.91
C GLU A 136 -12.35 12.96 -1.29
N ILE A 137 -12.76 11.81 -1.81
CA ILE A 137 -11.82 10.83 -2.36
C ILE A 137 -11.24 11.40 -3.67
N ARG A 138 -9.93 11.61 -3.67
CA ARG A 138 -9.21 12.14 -4.83
C ARG A 138 -9.01 11.08 -5.90
N GLU A 139 -8.48 9.92 -5.52
CA GLU A 139 -8.07 8.87 -6.44
C GLU A 139 -8.50 7.50 -5.95
N ILE A 140 -8.83 6.62 -6.89
CA ILE A 140 -9.12 5.21 -6.63
C ILE A 140 -8.25 4.34 -7.54
N LEU A 141 -7.65 3.32 -6.96
CA LEU A 141 -6.87 2.30 -7.65
C LEU A 141 -7.48 0.92 -7.38
N THR A 142 -7.90 0.22 -8.43
CA THR A 142 -8.61 -1.06 -8.34
C THR A 142 -7.79 -2.26 -8.80
N VAL A 143 -6.49 -2.12 -8.93
CA VAL A 143 -5.59 -3.18 -9.42
C VAL A 143 -5.57 -4.43 -8.54
N ASN A 144 -5.87 -4.27 -7.23
CA ASN A 144 -5.95 -5.37 -6.26
C ASN A 144 -6.89 -4.99 -5.10
N GLY A 145 -8.19 -5.18 -5.26
CA GLY A 145 -9.21 -4.61 -4.39
C GLY A 145 -9.39 -3.11 -4.66
N VAL A 146 -9.57 -2.33 -3.63
CA VAL A 146 -9.71 -0.87 -3.74
C VAL A 146 -8.73 -0.16 -2.80
N ARG A 147 -7.83 0.62 -3.36
CA ARG A 147 -7.04 1.62 -2.65
C ARG A 147 -7.57 3.00 -3.03
N PHE A 148 -7.94 3.79 -2.07
CA PHE A 148 -8.43 5.16 -2.29
C PHE A 148 -7.60 6.15 -1.50
N SER A 149 -7.42 7.35 -2.02
CA SER A 149 -6.58 8.39 -1.42
C SER A 149 -7.28 9.73 -1.37
N PHE A 150 -6.81 10.60 -0.49
CA PHE A 150 -7.28 11.96 -0.24
C PHE A 150 -6.22 12.99 -0.60
N ASP A 151 -6.61 14.27 -0.65
CA ASP A 151 -5.69 15.36 -1.00
C ASP A 151 -4.58 15.59 0.02
N ASP A 152 -4.85 15.28 1.30
CA ASP A 152 -3.85 15.32 2.38
C ASP A 152 -2.79 14.20 2.30
N GLY A 153 -2.90 13.30 1.32
CA GLY A 153 -2.02 12.16 1.14
C GLY A 153 -2.39 10.92 1.95
N SER A 154 -3.43 11.01 2.79
CA SER A 154 -3.98 9.86 3.50
C SER A 154 -4.63 8.86 2.54
N TRP A 155 -4.66 7.59 2.92
CA TRP A 155 -5.26 6.54 2.09
C TRP A 155 -5.78 5.36 2.89
N GLY A 156 -6.69 4.60 2.27
CA GLY A 156 -7.20 3.34 2.76
C GLY A 156 -7.15 2.26 1.69
N LEU A 157 -7.05 1.00 2.11
CA LEU A 157 -7.04 -0.18 1.26
C LEU A 157 -7.99 -1.24 1.82
N ILE A 158 -8.78 -1.83 0.93
CA ILE A 158 -9.54 -3.06 1.18
C ILE A 158 -9.27 -4.02 0.02
N ARG A 159 -8.85 -5.25 0.31
CA ARG A 159 -8.71 -6.30 -0.70
C ARG A 159 -8.99 -7.69 -0.13
N ALA A 160 -9.28 -8.66 -0.99
CA ALA A 160 -9.34 -10.07 -0.58
C ALA A 160 -7.93 -10.62 -0.32
N SER A 161 -7.78 -11.40 0.75
CA SER A 161 -6.56 -12.18 0.98
C SER A 161 -6.49 -13.32 -0.04
N SER A 162 -5.31 -13.56 -0.62
CA SER A 162 -5.10 -14.69 -1.54
C SER A 162 -4.91 -16.03 -0.82
N ASN A 163 -4.56 -15.99 0.47
CA ASN A 163 -4.09 -17.17 1.20
C ASN A 163 -4.97 -17.56 2.39
N LYS A 164 -5.87 -16.68 2.82
CA LYS A 164 -6.67 -16.87 4.05
C LYS A 164 -8.13 -16.51 3.81
N PRO A 165 -9.08 -17.08 4.57
CA PRO A 165 -10.48 -16.66 4.59
C PRO A 165 -10.62 -15.31 5.32
N SER A 166 -10.07 -14.28 4.73
CA SER A 166 -10.07 -12.92 5.28
C SER A 166 -9.97 -11.88 4.19
N LEU A 167 -10.31 -10.65 4.55
CA LEU A 167 -9.91 -9.48 3.81
C LEU A 167 -8.55 -8.97 4.32
N VAL A 168 -8.04 -7.94 3.69
CA VAL A 168 -6.86 -7.18 4.11
C VAL A 168 -7.24 -5.72 4.13
N VAL A 169 -7.05 -5.08 5.28
CA VAL A 169 -7.30 -3.65 5.50
C VAL A 169 -6.00 -2.98 5.94
N VAL A 170 -5.68 -1.87 5.32
CA VAL A 170 -4.55 -1.01 5.70
C VAL A 170 -4.96 0.44 5.54
N THR A 171 -4.59 1.28 6.50
CA THR A 171 -4.79 2.73 6.44
C THR A 171 -3.50 3.46 6.77
N GLU A 172 -3.32 4.62 6.19
CA GLU A 172 -2.18 5.50 6.47
C GLU A 172 -2.60 6.96 6.36
N SER A 173 -2.05 7.78 7.24
CA SER A 173 -2.14 9.24 7.15
C SER A 173 -0.77 9.88 7.37
N PRO A 174 -0.35 10.83 6.54
CA PRO A 174 0.83 11.65 6.82
C PRO A 174 0.53 12.79 7.80
N THR A 175 -0.72 13.00 8.20
CA THR A 175 -1.13 14.15 9.02
C THR A 175 -1.26 13.81 10.50
N SER A 176 -1.96 12.72 10.87
CA SER A 176 -2.16 12.33 12.28
C SER A 176 -2.65 10.91 12.47
N GLU A 177 -2.48 10.39 13.69
CA GLU A 177 -3.10 9.14 14.15
C GLU A 177 -4.64 9.23 14.10
N ASP A 178 -5.23 10.36 14.49
CA ASP A 178 -6.67 10.57 14.44
C ASP A 178 -7.22 10.46 13.02
N ARG A 179 -6.56 11.07 12.04
CA ARG A 179 -6.95 10.98 10.63
C ARG A 179 -6.86 9.54 10.10
N LYS A 180 -5.79 8.81 10.45
CA LYS A 180 -5.67 7.39 10.13
C LYS A 180 -6.84 6.59 10.70
N LYS A 181 -7.19 6.85 11.97
CA LYS A 181 -8.30 6.17 12.66
C LYS A 181 -9.65 6.48 11.99
N LYS A 182 -9.94 7.71 11.64
CA LYS A 182 -11.18 8.09 10.93
C LYS A 182 -11.33 7.35 9.60
N ILE A 183 -10.23 7.17 8.84
CA ILE A 183 -10.25 6.38 7.61
C ILE A 183 -10.52 4.91 7.91
N PHE A 184 -9.95 4.39 8.99
CA PHE A 184 -10.24 3.03 9.42
C PHE A 184 -11.71 2.86 9.83
N ASP A 185 -12.26 3.77 10.63
CA ASP A 185 -13.65 3.74 11.07
C ASP A 185 -14.61 3.80 9.86
N PHE A 186 -14.30 4.58 8.84
CA PHE A 186 -15.04 4.58 7.57
C PHE A 186 -15.01 3.22 6.89
N ILE A 187 -13.84 2.60 6.77
CA ILE A 187 -13.69 1.26 6.18
C ILE A 187 -14.45 0.23 7.00
N ASP A 188 -14.28 0.22 8.34
CA ASP A 188 -14.93 -0.75 9.22
C ASP A 188 -16.46 -0.65 9.12
N ASN A 189 -17.02 0.56 9.06
CA ASN A 189 -18.44 0.77 8.86
C ASN A 189 -18.94 0.17 7.55
N LEU A 190 -18.24 0.37 6.44
CA LEU A 190 -18.57 -0.25 5.15
C LEU A 190 -18.52 -1.79 5.22
N LEU A 191 -17.50 -2.34 5.86
CA LEU A 191 -17.34 -3.78 6.02
C LEU A 191 -18.46 -4.38 6.87
N GLN A 192 -18.81 -3.76 7.99
CA GLN A 192 -19.88 -4.23 8.88
C GLN A 192 -21.24 -4.20 8.20
N GLN A 193 -21.53 -3.19 7.38
CA GLN A 193 -22.77 -3.10 6.60
C GLN A 193 -22.98 -4.27 5.63
N THR A 194 -21.91 -4.95 5.22
CA THR A 194 -22.03 -6.14 4.35
C THR A 194 -22.69 -7.33 5.05
N GLY A 195 -22.64 -7.41 6.38
CA GLY A 195 -23.09 -8.55 7.18
C GLY A 195 -22.30 -9.84 6.96
N LYS A 196 -21.16 -9.78 6.24
CA LYS A 196 -20.34 -10.94 5.82
C LYS A 196 -18.94 -10.93 6.40
N VAL A 197 -18.58 -9.86 7.11
CA VAL A 197 -17.25 -9.65 7.68
C VAL A 197 -17.30 -9.82 9.19
N GLY A 198 -16.42 -10.68 9.70
CA GLY A 198 -16.30 -10.98 11.13
C GLY A 198 -15.15 -10.23 11.79
N ASP A 199 -14.65 -10.83 12.88
CA ASP A 199 -13.62 -10.22 13.71
C ASP A 199 -12.28 -10.04 12.97
N TYR A 200 -11.56 -9.00 13.38
CA TYR A 200 -10.19 -8.75 12.94
C TYR A 200 -9.20 -9.55 13.77
N ASP A 201 -8.09 -9.96 13.15
CA ASP A 201 -6.93 -10.51 13.85
C ASP A 201 -6.26 -9.46 14.76
N GLN A 202 -6.30 -8.21 14.34
CA GLN A 202 -5.86 -7.02 15.11
C GLN A 202 -6.55 -5.76 14.59
N LYS A 203 -6.80 -4.80 15.46
CA LYS A 203 -7.36 -3.46 15.13
C LYS A 203 -6.41 -2.35 15.61
N ILE A 204 -6.60 -1.13 15.08
CA ILE A 204 -5.99 0.11 15.57
C ILE A 204 -6.90 0.80 16.59
#